data_f371a3e021dd5184fdae48b5c38b18a1
#
_entry.id   f371a3e021dd5184fdae48b5c38b18a1
#
_cell.length_a   1.000
_cell.length_b   1.000
_cell.length_c   1.000
_cell.angle_alpha   90.00
_cell.angle_beta   90.00
_cell.angle_gamma   90.00
#
_symmetry.space_group_name_H-M   'P 1'
#
loop_
_entity.id
_entity.type
_entity.pdbx_description
1 polymer ?
#
loop_
_entity_poly.entity_id
_entity_poly.type
_entity_poly.pdbx_seq_one_letter_code
_entity_poly.pdbx_strand_id
1 'polypeptide(L)'
;MDKTQLGVVRGMGLAMLTAVAAFAFSTAYVARVWGVGSELVSRVTLAAWSLVPPAFALFVCIARLAKHRFFTPEDIHGSGLTGGTDKAKLLQALLQNTLEQSCLALPVYIATSIVAPAALLPVIPAAAAMFLVGRLFFFAGYANGAPARAFGFGLTFYPTVLLLFLLVALGVWKAVS
;
A
#
# COMPACT_ATOMS: atom_id res chain seq x y z
N MET A 1 24.51 8.38 -11.45
CA MET A 1 23.32 7.51 -11.51
C MET A 1 23.33 6.74 -12.82
N ASP A 2 23.19 5.43 -12.75
CA ASP A 2 23.01 4.63 -13.96
C ASP A 2 21.57 4.75 -14.52
N LYS A 3 21.34 4.17 -15.73
CA LYS A 3 20.02 4.21 -16.38
C LYS A 3 18.93 3.54 -15.55
N THR A 4 19.27 2.50 -14.80
CA THR A 4 18.35 1.76 -13.91
C THR A 4 17.93 2.64 -12.72
N GLN A 5 18.90 3.26 -12.06
CA GLN A 5 18.63 4.19 -10.95
C GLN A 5 17.75 5.37 -11.39
N LEU A 6 18.04 5.95 -12.57
CA LEU A 6 17.24 7.05 -13.10
C LEU A 6 15.79 6.61 -13.39
N GLY A 7 15.60 5.41 -13.93
CA GLY A 7 14.26 4.85 -14.16
C GLY A 7 13.49 4.64 -12.86
N VAL A 8 14.17 4.15 -11.81
CA VAL A 8 13.57 4.01 -10.47
C VAL A 8 13.15 5.37 -9.91
N VAL A 9 14.05 6.37 -9.95
CA VAL A 9 13.75 7.74 -9.43
C VAL A 9 12.57 8.37 -10.15
N ARG A 10 12.48 8.22 -11.48
CA ARG A 10 11.33 8.70 -12.25
C ARG A 10 10.02 8.02 -11.86
N GLY A 11 10.02 6.70 -11.73
CA GLY A 11 8.84 5.95 -11.29
C GLY A 11 8.39 6.33 -9.87
N MET A 12 9.34 6.41 -8.95
CA MET A 12 9.07 6.83 -7.56
C MET A 12 8.58 8.28 -7.48
N GLY A 13 9.22 9.21 -8.21
CA GLY A 13 8.81 10.61 -8.27
C GLY A 13 7.38 10.79 -8.78
N LEU A 14 7.04 10.08 -9.87
CA LEU A 14 5.68 10.09 -10.41
C LEU A 14 4.66 9.54 -9.39
N ALA A 15 4.99 8.47 -8.69
CA ALA A 15 4.13 7.90 -7.65
C ALA A 15 3.91 8.88 -6.48
N MET A 16 4.96 9.59 -6.05
CA MET A 16 4.84 10.63 -5.01
C MET A 16 3.93 11.78 -5.46
N LEU A 17 4.13 12.28 -6.67
CA LEU A 17 3.28 13.34 -7.23
C LEU A 17 1.82 12.89 -7.31
N THR A 18 1.57 11.65 -7.75
CA THR A 18 0.23 11.07 -7.80
C THR A 18 -0.40 10.98 -6.41
N ALA A 19 0.35 10.55 -5.40
CA ALA A 19 -0.13 10.46 -4.01
C ALA A 19 -0.49 11.83 -3.44
N VAL A 20 0.38 12.83 -3.63
CA VAL A 20 0.12 14.20 -3.18
C VAL A 20 -1.10 14.80 -3.88
N ALA A 21 -1.22 14.63 -5.20
CA ALA A 21 -2.36 15.13 -5.97
C ALA A 21 -3.67 14.45 -5.53
N ALA A 22 -3.67 13.13 -5.31
CA ALA A 22 -4.83 12.40 -4.83
C ALA A 22 -5.26 12.85 -3.43
N PHE A 23 -4.33 13.11 -2.53
CA PHE A 23 -4.63 13.63 -1.19
C PHE A 23 -5.15 15.06 -1.23
N ALA A 24 -4.55 15.94 -2.03
CA ALA A 24 -5.05 17.29 -2.24
C ALA A 24 -6.47 17.28 -2.83
N PHE A 25 -6.74 16.43 -3.81
CA PHE A 25 -8.08 16.27 -4.37
C PHE A 25 -9.07 15.75 -3.31
N SER A 26 -8.68 14.74 -2.54
CA SER A 26 -9.52 14.15 -1.50
C SER A 26 -9.90 15.15 -0.42
N THR A 27 -8.97 16.00 0.02
CA THR A 27 -9.21 17.03 1.03
C THR A 27 -9.99 18.23 0.48
N ALA A 28 -9.73 18.64 -0.77
CA ALA A 28 -10.35 19.83 -1.36
C ALA A 28 -11.79 19.58 -1.86
N TYR A 29 -12.06 18.41 -2.42
CA TYR A 29 -13.32 18.08 -3.08
C TYR A 29 -14.12 17.00 -2.38
N VAL A 30 -13.51 15.85 -2.10
CA VAL A 30 -14.23 14.70 -1.53
C VAL A 30 -14.72 15.02 -0.12
N ALA A 31 -13.94 15.72 0.69
CA ALA A 31 -14.34 16.14 2.03
C ALA A 31 -15.56 17.06 2.06
N ARG A 32 -15.82 17.81 0.98
CA ARG A 32 -16.99 18.69 0.88
C ARG A 32 -18.28 17.96 0.51
N VAL A 33 -18.15 16.86 -0.24
CA VAL A 33 -19.30 16.10 -0.77
C VAL A 33 -19.61 14.91 0.13
N TRP A 34 -18.59 14.30 0.69
CA TRP A 34 -18.68 13.10 1.52
C TRP A 34 -18.32 13.43 2.96
N GLY A 35 -19.33 13.81 3.74
CA GLY A 35 -19.18 14.02 5.18
C GLY A 35 -19.03 12.68 5.89
N VAL A 36 -17.80 12.30 6.23
CA VAL A 36 -17.60 11.21 7.20
C VAL A 36 -18.04 11.73 8.58
N GLY A 37 -18.97 11.01 9.23
CA GLY A 37 -19.44 11.36 10.57
C GLY A 37 -18.25 11.49 11.55
N SER A 38 -18.36 12.46 12.46
CA SER A 38 -17.34 12.67 13.51
C SER A 38 -17.36 11.55 14.57
N GLU A 39 -18.41 10.75 14.60
CA GLU A 39 -18.60 9.67 15.54
C GLU A 39 -17.57 8.54 15.35
N LEU A 40 -17.14 7.95 16.44
CA LEU A 40 -16.15 6.88 16.46
C LEU A 40 -16.56 5.69 15.57
N VAL A 41 -17.84 5.33 15.58
CA VAL A 41 -18.37 4.22 14.77
C VAL A 41 -18.14 4.49 13.28
N SER A 42 -18.45 5.70 12.79
CA SER A 42 -18.23 6.07 11.38
C SER A 42 -16.74 6.03 10.99
N ARG A 43 -15.87 6.47 11.89
CA ARG A 43 -14.40 6.45 11.70
C ARG A 43 -13.83 5.04 11.64
N VAL A 44 -14.27 4.17 12.55
CA VAL A 44 -13.86 2.76 12.58
C VAL A 44 -14.39 2.02 11.35
N THR A 45 -15.62 2.29 10.94
CA THR A 45 -16.20 1.73 9.70
C THR A 45 -15.41 2.15 8.47
N LEU A 46 -15.00 3.42 8.38
CA LEU A 46 -14.14 3.91 7.31
C LEU A 46 -12.80 3.16 7.27
N ALA A 47 -12.16 3.00 8.44
CA ALA A 47 -10.92 2.22 8.54
C ALA A 47 -11.15 0.78 8.08
N ALA A 48 -12.18 0.10 8.57
CA ALA A 48 -12.48 -1.29 8.24
C ALA A 48 -12.60 -1.50 6.73
N TRP A 49 -13.38 -0.67 6.04
CA TRP A 49 -13.48 -0.75 4.57
C TRP A 49 -12.17 -0.40 3.85
N SER A 50 -11.40 0.51 4.38
CA SER A 50 -10.10 0.89 3.79
C SER A 50 -9.01 -0.17 3.98
N LEU A 51 -9.19 -1.13 4.90
CA LEU A 51 -8.29 -2.27 5.07
C LEU A 51 -8.58 -3.43 4.09
N VAL A 52 -9.75 -3.44 3.44
CA VAL A 52 -10.09 -4.49 2.48
C VAL A 52 -9.13 -4.55 1.29
N PRO A 53 -8.74 -3.43 0.62
CA PRO A 53 -7.79 -3.47 -0.48
C PRO A 53 -6.41 -4.05 -0.13
N PRO A 54 -5.73 -3.65 0.96
CA PRO A 54 -4.48 -4.30 1.39
C PRO A 54 -4.64 -5.79 1.68
N ALA A 55 -5.71 -6.18 2.40
CA ALA A 55 -6.00 -7.58 2.72
C ALA A 55 -6.25 -8.40 1.44
N PHE A 56 -7.00 -7.86 0.48
CA PHE A 56 -7.26 -8.53 -0.80
C PHE A 56 -5.98 -8.71 -1.62
N ALA A 57 -5.12 -7.70 -1.70
CA ALA A 57 -3.85 -7.81 -2.39
C ALA A 57 -2.94 -8.89 -1.77
N LEU A 58 -2.90 -8.96 -0.44
CA LEU A 58 -2.16 -9.98 0.29
C LEU A 58 -2.75 -11.39 0.05
N PHE A 59 -4.09 -11.53 0.09
CA PHE A 59 -4.78 -12.77 -0.24
C PHE A 59 -4.40 -13.25 -1.64
N VAL A 60 -4.39 -12.38 -2.65
CA VAL A 60 -4.01 -12.73 -4.02
C VAL A 60 -2.56 -13.25 -4.08
N CYS A 61 -1.62 -12.65 -3.35
CA CYS A 61 -0.24 -13.13 -3.30
C CYS A 61 -0.15 -14.52 -2.67
N ILE A 62 -0.83 -14.74 -1.54
CA ILE A 62 -0.87 -16.03 -0.84
C ILE A 62 -1.47 -17.10 -1.76
N ALA A 63 -2.63 -16.83 -2.36
CA ALA A 63 -3.32 -17.76 -3.23
C ALA A 63 -2.50 -18.14 -4.47
N ARG A 64 -1.80 -17.17 -5.09
CA ARG A 64 -0.92 -17.43 -6.25
C ARG A 64 0.27 -18.32 -5.89
N LEU A 65 0.91 -18.06 -4.76
CA LEU A 65 2.03 -18.87 -4.29
C LEU A 65 1.59 -20.28 -3.89
N ALA A 66 0.50 -20.38 -3.13
CA ALA A 66 -0.07 -21.66 -2.72
C ALA A 66 -0.49 -22.50 -3.93
N LYS A 67 -1.20 -21.89 -4.90
CA LYS A 67 -1.55 -22.55 -6.16
C LYS A 67 -0.31 -23.06 -6.90
N HIS A 68 0.72 -22.22 -7.02
CA HIS A 68 1.94 -22.62 -7.71
C HIS A 68 2.60 -23.83 -7.04
N ARG A 69 2.77 -23.78 -5.71
CA ARG A 69 3.37 -24.87 -4.95
C ARG A 69 2.58 -26.17 -5.06
N PHE A 70 1.26 -26.10 -5.04
CA PHE A 70 0.40 -27.28 -5.14
C PHE A 70 0.56 -28.01 -6.48
N PHE A 71 0.71 -27.27 -7.59
CA PHE A 71 0.84 -27.84 -8.94
C PHE A 71 2.30 -28.04 -9.42
N THR A 72 3.29 -27.73 -8.57
CA THR A 72 4.72 -27.85 -8.92
C THR A 72 5.39 -28.78 -7.90
N PRO A 73 5.64 -30.07 -8.24
CA PRO A 73 6.19 -31.06 -7.30
C PRO A 73 7.50 -30.61 -6.63
N GLU A 74 8.34 -29.88 -7.36
CA GLU A 74 9.62 -29.35 -6.88
C GLU A 74 9.45 -28.31 -5.75
N ASP A 75 8.31 -27.62 -5.71
CA ASP A 75 8.02 -26.52 -4.76
C ASP A 75 7.03 -26.90 -3.66
N ILE A 76 6.47 -28.11 -3.67
CA ILE A 76 5.39 -28.54 -2.76
C ILE A 76 5.81 -28.52 -1.29
N HIS A 77 7.07 -28.82 -1.00
CA HIS A 77 7.62 -28.80 0.36
C HIS A 77 7.94 -27.38 0.87
N GLY A 78 7.83 -26.37 0.01
CA GLY A 78 8.08 -24.98 0.34
C GLY A 78 9.55 -24.59 0.39
N SER A 79 9.81 -23.27 0.45
CA SER A 79 11.16 -22.70 0.33
C SER A 79 12.09 -22.96 1.52
N GLY A 80 11.58 -23.50 2.63
CA GLY A 80 12.41 -23.88 3.78
C GLY A 80 13.09 -25.24 3.62
N LEU A 81 12.61 -26.08 2.69
CA LEU A 81 13.09 -27.45 2.51
C LEU A 81 13.67 -27.70 1.10
N THR A 82 13.40 -26.81 0.16
CA THR A 82 13.91 -26.91 -1.22
C THR A 82 14.45 -25.54 -1.67
N GLY A 83 15.34 -25.56 -2.68
CA GLY A 83 15.86 -24.32 -3.30
C GLY A 83 14.79 -23.48 -4.02
N GLY A 84 13.66 -24.09 -4.34
CA GLY A 84 12.53 -23.49 -5.04
C GLY A 84 12.82 -23.10 -6.51
N THR A 85 11.81 -23.21 -7.36
CA THR A 85 11.89 -22.69 -8.74
C THR A 85 12.00 -21.17 -8.76
N ASP A 86 12.49 -20.60 -9.85
CA ASP A 86 12.57 -19.13 -10.01
C ASP A 86 11.20 -18.47 -9.94
N LYS A 87 10.15 -19.18 -10.38
CA LYS A 87 8.77 -18.71 -10.24
C LYS A 87 8.29 -18.71 -8.80
N ALA A 88 8.64 -19.72 -7.99
CA ALA A 88 8.35 -19.72 -6.56
C ALA A 88 9.07 -18.58 -5.84
N LYS A 89 10.35 -18.35 -6.16
CA LYS A 89 11.13 -17.22 -5.61
C LYS A 89 10.50 -15.87 -5.96
N LEU A 90 10.08 -15.68 -7.22
CA LEU A 90 9.39 -14.46 -7.65
C LEU A 90 8.08 -14.26 -6.89
N LEU A 91 7.22 -15.28 -6.80
CA LEU A 91 5.96 -15.21 -6.07
C LEU A 91 6.16 -14.96 -4.58
N GLN A 92 7.20 -15.55 -3.98
CA GLN A 92 7.58 -15.30 -2.59
C GLN A 92 8.03 -13.85 -2.37
N ALA A 93 8.81 -13.29 -3.29
CA ALA A 93 9.24 -11.89 -3.21
C ALA A 93 8.06 -10.91 -3.35
N LEU A 94 7.08 -11.21 -4.21
CA LEU A 94 5.84 -10.45 -4.33
C LEU A 94 5.01 -10.51 -3.04
N LEU A 95 4.87 -11.71 -2.45
CA LEU A 95 4.18 -11.92 -1.19
C LEU A 95 4.87 -11.15 -0.05
N GLN A 96 6.18 -11.31 0.09
CA GLN A 96 6.96 -10.65 1.14
C GLN A 96 6.79 -9.13 1.10
N ASN A 97 7.01 -8.53 -0.08
CA ASN A 97 6.85 -7.07 -0.22
C ASN A 97 5.41 -6.61 0.02
N THR A 98 4.40 -7.38 -0.41
CA THR A 98 2.99 -7.03 -0.15
C THR A 98 2.65 -7.15 1.33
N LEU A 99 3.18 -8.15 2.03
CA LEU A 99 3.03 -8.30 3.48
C LEU A 99 3.62 -7.11 4.23
N GLU A 100 4.86 -6.71 3.92
CA GLU A 100 5.53 -5.55 4.53
C GLU A 100 4.70 -4.27 4.37
N GLN A 101 4.21 -4.01 3.14
CA GLN A 101 3.38 -2.83 2.86
C GLN A 101 2.03 -2.90 3.59
N SER A 102 1.41 -4.09 3.68
CA SER A 102 0.15 -4.28 4.41
C SER A 102 0.36 -4.10 5.91
N CYS A 103 1.42 -4.65 6.48
CA CYS A 103 1.77 -4.48 7.90
C CYS A 103 1.99 -3.02 8.28
N LEU A 104 2.52 -2.19 7.37
CA LEU A 104 2.66 -0.76 7.59
C LEU A 104 1.32 -0.03 7.44
N ALA A 105 0.53 -0.36 6.41
CA ALA A 105 -0.73 0.31 6.11
C ALA A 105 -1.80 0.10 7.20
N LEU A 106 -1.90 -1.11 7.76
CA LEU A 106 -2.92 -1.44 8.76
C LEU A 106 -2.94 -0.47 9.96
N PRO A 107 -1.86 -0.36 10.76
CA PRO A 107 -1.86 0.52 11.91
C PRO A 107 -2.00 2.00 11.54
N VAL A 108 -1.42 2.41 10.40
CA VAL A 108 -1.47 3.80 9.93
C VAL A 108 -2.90 4.20 9.54
N TYR A 109 -3.63 3.36 8.80
CA TYR A 109 -5.02 3.67 8.40
C TYR A 109 -5.94 3.72 9.62
N ILE A 110 -5.81 2.77 10.55
CA ILE A 110 -6.59 2.75 11.80
C ILE A 110 -6.30 4.01 12.63
N ALA A 111 -5.03 4.29 12.88
CA ALA A 111 -4.65 5.45 13.68
C ALA A 111 -5.12 6.76 13.04
N THR A 112 -4.95 6.91 11.72
CA THR A 112 -5.40 8.11 11.00
C THR A 112 -6.91 8.28 11.10
N SER A 113 -7.70 7.21 10.98
CA SER A 113 -9.15 7.30 11.07
C SER A 113 -9.63 7.79 12.44
N ILE A 114 -8.92 7.44 13.50
CA ILE A 114 -9.27 7.81 14.88
C ILE A 114 -8.79 9.22 15.23
N VAL A 115 -7.55 9.55 14.85
CA VAL A 115 -6.84 10.73 15.36
C VAL A 115 -6.99 11.95 14.44
N ALA A 116 -7.12 11.76 13.12
CA ALA A 116 -7.12 12.87 12.18
C ALA A 116 -8.40 13.72 12.24
N PRO A 117 -8.32 15.04 11.95
CA PRO A 117 -9.49 15.89 11.75
C PRO A 117 -10.42 15.32 10.66
N ALA A 118 -11.73 15.54 10.79
CA ALA A 118 -12.73 15.00 9.86
C ALA A 118 -12.46 15.38 8.39
N ALA A 119 -11.97 16.59 8.14
CA ALA A 119 -11.62 17.07 6.80
C ALA A 119 -10.51 16.24 6.11
N LEU A 120 -9.69 15.52 6.87
CA LEU A 120 -8.60 14.68 6.34
C LEU A 120 -9.00 13.21 6.18
N LEU A 121 -10.15 12.77 6.70
CA LEU A 121 -10.56 11.36 6.63
C LEU A 121 -10.67 10.80 5.20
N PRO A 122 -11.09 11.55 4.16
CA PRO A 122 -11.17 11.04 2.80
C PRO A 122 -9.83 10.62 2.18
N VAL A 123 -8.69 11.00 2.77
CA VAL A 123 -7.37 10.53 2.29
C VAL A 123 -7.14 9.04 2.55
N ILE A 124 -7.84 8.44 3.54
CA ILE A 124 -7.66 7.03 3.90
C ILE A 124 -8.17 6.10 2.78
N PRO A 125 -9.42 6.21 2.30
CA PRO A 125 -9.88 5.40 1.17
C PRO A 125 -9.12 5.72 -0.12
N ALA A 126 -8.65 6.96 -0.32
CA ALA A 126 -7.76 7.28 -1.44
C ALA A 126 -6.43 6.52 -1.34
N ALA A 127 -5.82 6.45 -0.15
CA ALA A 127 -4.62 5.65 0.10
C ALA A 127 -4.88 4.14 -0.15
N ALA A 128 -6.02 3.62 0.31
CA ALA A 128 -6.42 2.23 0.11
C ALA A 128 -6.64 1.89 -1.38
N ALA A 129 -7.25 2.78 -2.15
CA ALA A 129 -7.41 2.62 -3.60
C ALA A 129 -6.04 2.63 -4.30
N MET A 130 -5.16 3.59 -3.94
CA MET A 130 -3.79 3.64 -4.47
C MET A 130 -2.96 2.41 -4.06
N PHE A 131 -3.21 1.84 -2.88
CA PHE A 131 -2.59 0.58 -2.48
C PHE A 131 -2.91 -0.53 -3.49
N LEU A 132 -4.17 -0.75 -3.80
CA LEU A 132 -4.59 -1.80 -4.73
C LEU A 132 -4.05 -1.56 -6.15
N VAL A 133 -4.23 -0.35 -6.68
CA VAL A 133 -3.73 0.02 -8.01
C VAL A 133 -2.19 -0.10 -8.07
N GLY A 134 -1.50 0.34 -7.03
CA GLY A 134 -0.05 0.20 -6.89
C GLY A 134 0.40 -1.26 -6.92
N ARG A 135 -0.33 -2.18 -6.26
CA ARG A 135 -0.02 -3.61 -6.33
C ARG A 135 -0.20 -4.19 -7.73
N LEU A 136 -1.21 -3.76 -8.48
CA LEU A 136 -1.38 -4.20 -9.87
C LEU A 136 -0.17 -3.81 -10.74
N PHE A 137 0.25 -2.54 -10.68
CA PHE A 137 1.45 -2.08 -11.39
C PHE A 137 2.74 -2.77 -10.91
N PHE A 138 2.87 -2.98 -9.60
CA PHE A 138 4.02 -3.66 -9.02
C PHE A 138 4.13 -5.10 -9.50
N PHE A 139 3.02 -5.85 -9.50
CA PHE A 139 2.99 -7.24 -9.97
C PHE A 139 3.28 -7.34 -11.46
N ALA A 140 2.68 -6.47 -12.27
CA ALA A 140 2.90 -6.44 -13.72
C ALA A 140 4.35 -6.09 -14.09
N GLY A 141 4.97 -5.17 -13.34
CA GLY A 141 6.33 -4.71 -13.60
C GLY A 141 7.44 -5.56 -12.96
N TYR A 142 7.10 -6.50 -12.06
CA TYR A 142 8.12 -7.14 -11.22
C TYR A 142 9.17 -7.92 -12.00
N ALA A 143 8.75 -8.73 -12.97
CA ALA A 143 9.65 -9.51 -13.80
C ALA A 143 10.51 -8.67 -14.76
N ASN A 144 10.09 -7.43 -15.04
CA ASN A 144 10.76 -6.51 -15.96
C ASN A 144 11.82 -5.61 -15.29
N GLY A 145 12.16 -5.91 -14.02
CA GLY A 145 13.22 -5.24 -13.28
C GLY A 145 12.78 -4.04 -12.44
N ALA A 146 13.74 -3.42 -11.77
CA ALA A 146 13.48 -2.38 -10.78
C ALA A 146 12.77 -1.13 -11.34
N PRO A 147 13.13 -0.57 -12.51
CA PRO A 147 12.41 0.59 -13.05
C PRO A 147 10.94 0.33 -13.35
N ALA A 148 10.61 -0.86 -13.89
CA ALA A 148 9.25 -1.20 -14.28
C ALA A 148 8.29 -1.35 -13.10
N ARG A 149 8.78 -1.77 -11.93
CA ARG A 149 7.98 -1.92 -10.70
C ARG A 149 8.00 -0.71 -9.77
N ALA A 150 8.89 0.28 -10.03
CA ALA A 150 9.13 1.41 -9.13
C ALA A 150 7.89 2.27 -8.91
N PHE A 151 7.14 2.59 -9.97
CA PHE A 151 5.90 3.35 -9.86
C PHE A 151 4.87 2.62 -8.97
N GLY A 152 4.63 1.32 -9.23
CA GLY A 152 3.69 0.52 -8.46
C GLY A 152 4.09 0.40 -6.98
N PHE A 153 5.38 0.22 -6.70
CA PHE A 153 5.90 0.24 -5.33
C PHE A 153 5.64 1.60 -4.66
N GLY A 154 6.02 2.69 -5.29
CA GLY A 154 5.85 4.04 -4.76
C GLY A 154 4.39 4.40 -4.53
N LEU A 155 3.49 4.02 -5.45
CA LEU A 155 2.06 4.29 -5.34
C LEU A 155 1.40 3.54 -4.16
N THR A 156 1.97 2.42 -3.73
CA THR A 156 1.57 1.73 -2.50
C THR A 156 2.19 2.34 -1.25
N PHE A 157 3.48 2.70 -1.33
CA PHE A 157 4.30 3.10 -0.19
C PHE A 157 4.04 4.54 0.25
N TYR A 158 4.10 5.50 -0.70
CA TYR A 158 4.04 6.92 -0.37
C TYR A 158 2.75 7.38 0.29
N PRO A 159 1.54 6.95 -0.12
CA PRO A 159 0.33 7.32 0.61
C PRO A 159 0.39 6.94 2.08
N THR A 160 0.86 5.73 2.38
CA THR A 160 0.99 5.25 3.76
C THR A 160 2.04 6.06 4.54
N VAL A 161 3.18 6.37 3.93
CA VAL A 161 4.24 7.19 4.55
C VAL A 161 3.77 8.61 4.81
N LEU A 162 3.04 9.22 3.88
CA LEU A 162 2.46 10.56 4.08
C LEU A 162 1.47 10.59 5.24
N LEU A 163 0.62 9.55 5.37
CA LEU A 163 -0.28 9.41 6.52
C LEU A 163 0.50 9.21 7.83
N LEU A 164 1.57 8.43 7.81
CA LEU A 164 2.41 8.22 8.99
C LEU A 164 3.05 9.55 9.45
N PHE A 165 3.60 10.33 8.53
CA PHE A 165 4.15 11.65 8.87
C PHE A 165 3.06 12.62 9.36
N LEU A 166 1.86 12.57 8.79
CA LEU A 166 0.71 13.33 9.30
C LEU A 166 0.40 12.96 10.76
N LEU A 167 0.38 11.67 11.08
CA LEU A 167 0.14 11.20 12.46
C LEU A 167 1.22 11.69 13.43
N VAL A 168 2.49 11.62 13.03
CA VAL A 168 3.61 12.14 13.84
C VAL A 168 3.44 13.64 14.07
N ALA A 169 3.14 14.39 13.02
CA ALA A 169 2.93 15.84 13.13
C ALA A 169 1.75 16.19 14.05
N LEU A 170 0.63 15.47 13.94
CA LEU A 170 -0.53 15.65 14.82
C LEU A 170 -0.20 15.30 16.28
N GLY A 171 0.59 14.24 16.50
CA GLY A 171 1.04 13.84 17.84
C GLY A 171 1.93 14.89 18.49
N VAL A 172 2.91 15.40 17.76
CA VAL A 172 3.79 16.50 18.22
C VAL A 172 2.99 17.76 18.52
N TRP A 173 2.09 18.14 17.61
CA TRP A 173 1.23 19.31 17.81
C TRP A 173 0.43 19.21 19.12
N LYS A 174 -0.21 18.08 19.38
CA LYS A 174 -0.98 17.85 20.61
C LYS A 174 -0.15 17.81 21.89
N ALA A 175 1.13 17.48 21.78
CA ALA A 175 2.02 17.41 22.93
C ALA A 175 2.55 18.79 23.36
N VAL A 176 2.53 19.79 22.44
CA VAL A 176 3.06 21.15 22.67
C VAL A 176 1.97 22.23 22.76
N SER A 177 0.71 21.88 22.45
CA SER A 177 -0.49 22.74 22.59
C SER A 177 -1.21 22.49 23.89
#